data_d1259ab42e3852d25b93d40a7ab4795a
#
_entry.id   d1259ab42e3852d25b93d40a7ab4795a
#
_cell.length_a   1.000
_cell.length_b   1.000
_cell.length_c   1.000
_cell.angle_alpha   90.00
_cell.angle_beta   90.00
_cell.angle_gamma   90.00
#
_symmetry.space_group_name_H-M   'P 1'
#
loop_
_entity.id
_entity.type
_entity.pdbx_description
1 polymer ?
#
loop_
_entity_poly.entity_id
_entity_poly.type
_entity_poly.pdbx_seq_one_letter_code
_entity_poly.pdbx_strand_id
1 'polypeptide(L)'
;MNKKRNNWLIVGVVLLLAAMVSAFVIMQPSAKDILTQTLETSKTIENGHAIVKVNVDSPEEKASATVEVWGVHAEDSPGAFRLEVLETDKEEAVGAVIVSDGETVWAYSPAKNMVFTGTVEEAKAAMKEKQPMREEFDTQEFEHPETAEEAVEKLLEYFEASRTGTETIADANAYQLELKPIPEQMPAEYTAFGGLLNLWIDQNRSLPLAVSYTGGSMGEFSITSLRLEVNLYIDESIFTFEIPEGAEVVGFVDMKPESLTLDEAAASAEFEVLTPDVVPDGATLIDVLNVKGMIVQQYTLPDGGSFSVAQGQTDEAKKPSTEEQAIEVQGVAGSLFASEENDKVLLSWTEGKVSFYIAGNITAEQALEIAESLK
;
A
#
# COMPACT_ATOMS: atom_id res chain seq x y z
N MET A 1 35.55 40.89 54.69
CA MET A 1 36.22 40.42 53.47
C MET A 1 35.88 38.95 53.13
N ASN A 2 34.72 38.63 52.60
CA ASN A 2 34.47 37.22 52.13
C ASN A 2 33.36 37.10 51.13
N LYS A 3 32.77 38.21 50.60
CA LYS A 3 31.67 38.12 49.59
C LYS A 3 32.15 37.87 48.16
N LYS A 4 33.38 38.16 47.77
CA LYS A 4 33.88 37.98 46.38
C LYS A 4 34.33 36.54 46.06
N ARG A 5 34.65 35.73 47.07
CA ARG A 5 35.15 34.35 46.84
C ARG A 5 34.06 33.35 46.52
N ASN A 6 32.82 33.59 47.03
CA ASN A 6 31.68 32.69 46.74
C ASN A 6 31.10 32.85 45.31
N ASN A 7 31.21 34.04 44.72
CA ASN A 7 30.69 34.25 43.35
C ASN A 7 31.48 33.48 42.28
N TRP A 8 32.81 33.31 42.49
CA TRP A 8 33.63 32.53 41.55
C TRP A 8 33.34 31.03 41.60
N LEU A 9 32.99 30.50 42.77
CA LEU A 9 32.56 29.10 42.90
C LEU A 9 31.22 28.87 42.21
N ILE A 10 30.26 29.78 42.33
CA ILE A 10 28.97 29.71 41.66
C ILE A 10 29.14 29.79 40.13
N VAL A 11 29.96 30.72 39.62
CA VAL A 11 30.27 30.83 38.19
C VAL A 11 30.97 29.57 37.67
N GLY A 12 31.91 29.00 38.43
CA GLY A 12 32.57 27.75 38.07
C GLY A 12 31.60 26.56 37.97
N VAL A 13 30.66 26.44 38.92
CA VAL A 13 29.63 25.39 38.92
C VAL A 13 28.65 25.57 37.74
N VAL A 14 28.25 26.83 37.47
CA VAL A 14 27.36 27.11 36.32
C VAL A 14 28.04 26.79 34.99
N LEU A 15 29.34 27.13 34.85
CA LEU A 15 30.11 26.77 33.64
C LEU A 15 30.33 25.27 33.51
N LEU A 16 30.53 24.56 34.62
CA LEU A 16 30.66 23.09 34.63
C LEU A 16 29.32 22.41 34.28
N LEU A 17 28.22 22.91 34.81
CA LEU A 17 26.85 22.43 34.44
C LEU A 17 26.54 22.73 32.98
N ALA A 18 26.86 23.93 32.49
CA ALA A 18 26.71 24.30 31.10
C ALA A 18 27.57 23.41 30.18
N ALA A 19 28.80 23.09 30.56
CA ALA A 19 29.68 22.18 29.82
C ALA A 19 29.17 20.73 29.88
N MET A 20 28.64 20.25 31.00
CA MET A 20 28.02 18.93 31.10
C MET A 20 26.73 18.83 30.27
N VAL A 21 25.87 19.85 30.28
CA VAL A 21 24.67 19.94 29.45
C VAL A 21 25.05 19.98 27.96
N SER A 22 26.08 20.78 27.61
CA SER A 22 26.57 20.83 26.21
C SER A 22 27.17 19.50 25.77
N ALA A 23 27.97 18.83 26.63
CA ALA A 23 28.51 17.51 26.33
C ALA A 23 27.40 16.45 26.18
N PHE A 24 26.36 16.51 27.01
CA PHE A 24 25.22 15.61 26.95
C PHE A 24 24.41 15.82 25.63
N VAL A 25 24.24 17.07 25.20
CA VAL A 25 23.57 17.39 23.92
C VAL A 25 24.41 16.95 22.74
N ILE A 26 25.75 17.08 22.79
CA ILE A 26 26.67 16.65 21.71
C ILE A 26 26.77 15.12 21.61
N MET A 27 26.56 14.39 22.73
CA MET A 27 26.62 12.93 22.77
C MET A 27 25.32 12.23 22.35
N GLN A 28 24.26 12.95 22.02
CA GLN A 28 23.02 12.33 21.57
C GLN A 28 23.08 12.04 20.06
N PRO A 29 22.65 10.82 19.61
CA PRO A 29 22.71 10.45 18.21
C PRO A 29 21.84 11.38 17.36
N SER A 30 22.31 11.72 16.16
CA SER A 30 21.53 12.44 15.16
C SER A 30 20.44 11.55 14.57
N ALA A 31 19.47 12.14 13.85
CA ALA A 31 18.47 11.34 13.11
C ALA A 31 19.14 10.42 12.08
N LYS A 32 20.19 10.88 11.38
CA LYS A 32 20.99 10.06 10.46
C LYS A 32 21.59 8.85 11.17
N ASP A 33 22.25 9.05 12.32
CA ASP A 33 22.90 7.96 13.06
C ASP A 33 21.87 6.90 13.52
N ILE A 34 20.69 7.36 14.00
CA ILE A 34 19.60 6.48 14.43
C ILE A 34 19.07 5.66 13.25
N LEU A 35 18.80 6.29 12.12
CA LEU A 35 18.32 5.61 10.90
C LEU A 35 19.34 4.59 10.39
N THR A 36 20.61 4.97 10.30
CA THR A 36 21.69 4.08 9.87
C THR A 36 21.78 2.85 10.76
N GLN A 37 21.78 3.05 12.08
CA GLN A 37 21.85 1.94 13.04
C GLN A 37 20.59 1.06 12.99
N THR A 38 19.42 1.64 12.72
CA THR A 38 18.17 0.88 12.52
C THR A 38 18.27 -0.05 11.31
N LEU A 39 18.79 0.44 10.18
CA LEU A 39 18.99 -0.37 8.98
C LEU A 39 20.07 -1.43 9.18
N GLU A 40 21.16 -1.14 9.88
CA GLU A 40 22.16 -2.14 10.23
C GLU A 40 21.58 -3.25 11.10
N THR A 41 20.80 -2.86 12.14
CA THR A 41 20.16 -3.82 13.03
C THR A 41 19.16 -4.70 12.28
N SER A 42 18.37 -4.13 11.36
CA SER A 42 17.37 -4.88 10.61
C SER A 42 17.98 -6.00 9.78
N LYS A 43 19.20 -5.83 9.28
CA LYS A 43 19.96 -6.87 8.54
C LYS A 43 20.36 -8.07 9.43
N THR A 44 20.31 -7.93 10.75
CA THR A 44 20.66 -9.00 11.72
C THR A 44 19.44 -9.77 12.24
N ILE A 45 18.24 -9.40 11.77
CA ILE A 45 17.01 -10.04 12.22
C ILE A 45 16.76 -11.28 11.34
N GLU A 46 16.83 -12.44 11.96
CA GLU A 46 16.54 -13.72 11.32
C GLU A 46 15.06 -14.07 11.42
N ASN A 47 14.41 -13.65 12.51
CA ASN A 47 12.98 -13.89 12.73
C ASN A 47 12.38 -12.85 13.69
N GLY A 48 11.03 -12.77 13.69
CA GLY A 48 10.33 -11.85 14.56
C GLY A 48 8.89 -12.27 14.85
N HIS A 49 8.42 -11.80 15.99
CA HIS A 49 7.03 -11.84 16.43
C HIS A 49 6.61 -10.45 16.86
N ALA A 50 5.50 -9.98 16.34
CA ALA A 50 4.95 -8.68 16.70
C ALA A 50 3.43 -8.73 16.85
N ILE A 51 2.90 -7.95 17.78
CA ILE A 51 1.49 -7.55 17.79
C ILE A 51 1.47 -6.05 17.48
N VAL A 52 0.79 -5.68 16.43
CA VAL A 52 0.76 -4.30 15.95
C VAL A 52 -0.67 -3.79 15.85
N LYS A 53 -0.86 -2.52 16.19
CA LYS A 53 -2.09 -1.79 15.91
C LYS A 53 -1.89 -0.97 14.65
N VAL A 54 -2.79 -1.17 13.67
CA VAL A 54 -2.83 -0.44 12.41
C VAL A 54 -4.05 0.47 12.43
N ASN A 55 -3.88 1.74 12.07
CA ASN A 55 -5.00 2.67 11.85
C ASN A 55 -4.82 3.32 10.48
N VAL A 56 -5.92 3.46 9.76
CA VAL A 56 -6.03 4.17 8.50
C VAL A 56 -7.20 5.14 8.61
N ASP A 57 -6.98 6.39 8.23
CA ASP A 57 -8.01 7.44 8.14
C ASP A 57 -7.78 8.18 6.82
N SER A 58 -8.36 7.67 5.76
CA SER A 58 -8.28 8.22 4.41
C SER A 58 -9.64 8.75 3.94
N PRO A 59 -9.71 9.56 2.88
CA PRO A 59 -10.97 10.00 2.31
C PRO A 59 -11.89 8.85 1.87
N GLU A 60 -11.31 7.69 1.54
CA GLU A 60 -12.03 6.52 1.04
C GLU A 60 -12.38 5.51 2.14
N GLU A 61 -11.54 5.41 3.17
CA GLU A 61 -11.68 4.37 4.19
C GLU A 61 -11.17 4.84 5.56
N LYS A 62 -11.93 4.47 6.60
CA LYS A 62 -11.49 4.55 7.98
C LYS A 62 -11.52 3.16 8.60
N ALA A 63 -10.38 2.69 9.07
CA ALA A 63 -10.25 1.35 9.62
C ALA A 63 -9.20 1.29 10.73
N SER A 64 -9.43 0.40 11.69
CA SER A 64 -8.48 0.06 12.74
C SER A 64 -8.43 -1.46 12.91
N ALA A 65 -7.22 -2.00 13.08
CA ALA A 65 -7.04 -3.42 13.36
C ALA A 65 -5.85 -3.65 14.30
N THR A 66 -5.94 -4.69 15.13
CA THR A 66 -4.81 -5.28 15.86
C THR A 66 -4.46 -6.58 15.18
N VAL A 67 -3.23 -6.71 14.75
CA VAL A 67 -2.74 -7.85 13.96
C VAL A 67 -1.54 -8.48 14.67
N GLU A 68 -1.51 -9.80 14.76
CA GLU A 68 -0.35 -10.57 15.18
C GLU A 68 0.42 -11.05 13.96
N VAL A 69 1.72 -10.88 13.97
CA VAL A 69 2.62 -11.20 12.85
C VAL A 69 3.79 -12.03 13.34
N TRP A 70 4.04 -13.14 12.68
CA TRP A 70 5.22 -13.98 12.81
C TRP A 70 5.95 -14.03 11.47
N GLY A 71 7.29 -13.99 11.49
CA GLY A 71 8.08 -14.09 10.27
C GLY A 71 9.44 -14.70 10.53
N VAL A 72 9.92 -15.46 9.54
CA VAL A 72 11.28 -16.01 9.48
C VAL A 72 11.89 -15.58 8.16
N HIS A 73 13.05 -14.94 8.23
CA HIS A 73 13.81 -14.59 7.04
C HIS A 73 14.53 -15.82 6.48
N ALA A 74 14.57 -15.94 5.16
CA ALA A 74 15.37 -16.94 4.47
C ALA A 74 16.17 -16.26 3.36
N GLU A 75 17.45 -16.60 3.24
CA GLU A 75 18.36 -15.92 2.29
C GLU A 75 17.96 -16.16 0.81
N ASP A 76 17.50 -17.37 0.49
CA ASP A 76 17.23 -17.81 -0.88
C ASP A 76 15.75 -18.11 -1.19
N SER A 77 14.84 -17.74 -0.26
CA SER A 77 13.41 -17.98 -0.43
C SER A 77 12.56 -16.83 0.17
N PRO A 78 11.27 -16.76 -0.13
CA PRO A 78 10.40 -15.71 0.42
C PRO A 78 10.28 -15.69 1.95
N GLY A 79 10.84 -16.73 2.65
CA GLY A 79 10.65 -16.90 4.08
C GLY A 79 9.25 -17.37 4.45
N ALA A 80 9.10 -17.83 5.70
CA ALA A 80 7.82 -18.23 6.25
C ALA A 80 7.20 -17.07 7.05
N PHE A 81 5.88 -16.91 6.98
CA PHE A 81 5.20 -15.90 7.78
C PHE A 81 3.77 -16.31 8.15
N ARG A 82 3.26 -15.72 9.23
CA ARG A 82 1.85 -15.78 9.63
C ARG A 82 1.38 -14.41 10.04
N LEU A 83 0.20 -14.02 9.58
CA LEU A 83 -0.52 -12.83 9.96
C LEU A 83 -1.92 -13.22 10.40
N GLU A 84 -2.38 -12.73 11.56
CA GLU A 84 -3.71 -13.00 12.08
C GLU A 84 -4.35 -11.70 12.59
N VAL A 85 -5.59 -11.44 12.18
CA VAL A 85 -6.37 -10.29 12.66
C VAL A 85 -7.01 -10.65 13.99
N LEU A 86 -6.49 -10.03 15.08
CA LEU A 86 -6.98 -10.27 16.44
C LEU A 86 -8.21 -9.43 16.77
N GLU A 87 -8.19 -8.16 16.36
CA GLU A 87 -9.26 -7.19 16.59
C GLU A 87 -9.37 -6.25 15.40
N THR A 88 -10.58 -5.81 15.07
CA THR A 88 -10.82 -4.78 14.06
C THR A 88 -12.23 -4.21 14.24
N ASP A 89 -12.48 -3.01 13.71
CA ASP A 89 -13.82 -2.40 13.59
C ASP A 89 -14.72 -3.08 12.54
N LYS A 90 -14.13 -3.97 11.70
CA LYS A 90 -14.85 -4.84 10.76
C LYS A 90 -14.95 -6.26 11.35
N GLU A 91 -16.00 -6.53 12.16
CA GLU A 91 -16.16 -7.78 12.91
C GLU A 91 -16.01 -9.04 12.03
N GLU A 92 -16.40 -8.96 10.76
CA GLU A 92 -16.28 -10.05 9.79
C GLU A 92 -14.82 -10.43 9.43
N ALA A 93 -13.85 -9.56 9.72
CA ALA A 93 -12.44 -9.81 9.46
C ALA A 93 -11.69 -10.36 10.68
N VAL A 94 -12.30 -10.40 11.87
CA VAL A 94 -11.67 -10.99 13.06
C VAL A 94 -11.38 -12.47 12.82
N GLY A 95 -10.16 -12.92 13.12
CA GLY A 95 -9.70 -14.28 12.88
C GLY A 95 -9.32 -14.57 11.41
N ALA A 96 -9.30 -13.56 10.54
CA ALA A 96 -8.70 -13.72 9.22
C ALA A 96 -7.20 -14.00 9.36
N VAL A 97 -6.71 -14.96 8.60
CA VAL A 97 -5.33 -15.46 8.70
C VAL A 97 -4.70 -15.52 7.32
N ILE A 98 -3.46 -15.07 7.21
CA ILE A 98 -2.60 -15.34 6.05
C ILE A 98 -1.36 -16.06 6.56
N VAL A 99 -1.08 -17.25 6.02
CA VAL A 99 0.08 -18.06 6.37
C VAL A 99 0.86 -18.42 5.14
N SER A 100 2.18 -18.43 5.25
CA SER A 100 3.08 -19.02 4.25
C SER A 100 4.15 -19.84 4.93
N ASP A 101 4.44 -21.01 4.39
CA ASP A 101 5.59 -21.86 4.77
C ASP A 101 6.85 -21.56 3.94
N GLY A 102 6.79 -20.54 3.05
CA GLY A 102 7.84 -20.18 2.11
C GLY A 102 7.62 -20.72 0.68
N GLU A 103 6.75 -21.70 0.50
CA GLU A 103 6.40 -22.28 -0.80
C GLU A 103 4.92 -22.03 -1.14
N THR A 104 4.05 -22.29 -0.19
CA THR A 104 2.60 -22.16 -0.31
C THR A 104 2.08 -21.02 0.57
N VAL A 105 1.07 -20.33 0.08
CA VAL A 105 0.31 -19.32 0.83
C VAL A 105 -1.12 -19.79 1.01
N TRP A 106 -1.64 -19.61 2.23
CA TRP A 106 -3.06 -19.79 2.57
C TRP A 106 -3.59 -18.47 3.11
N ALA A 107 -4.73 -18.01 2.59
CA ALA A 107 -5.45 -16.84 3.09
C ALA A 107 -6.88 -17.26 3.45
N TYR A 108 -7.19 -17.24 4.74
CA TYR A 108 -8.49 -17.64 5.27
C TYR A 108 -9.37 -16.45 5.60
N SER A 109 -10.61 -16.50 5.12
CA SER A 109 -11.67 -15.57 5.48
C SER A 109 -12.72 -16.28 6.34
N PRO A 110 -12.78 -16.02 7.65
CA PRO A 110 -13.74 -16.65 8.55
C PRO A 110 -15.18 -16.30 8.19
N ALA A 111 -15.45 -15.05 7.80
CA ALA A 111 -16.80 -14.61 7.42
C ALA A 111 -17.40 -15.38 6.25
N LYS A 112 -16.56 -15.86 5.34
CA LYS A 112 -16.97 -16.65 4.16
C LYS A 112 -16.73 -18.14 4.32
N ASN A 113 -16.04 -18.55 5.39
CA ASN A 113 -15.48 -19.89 5.57
C ASN A 113 -14.76 -20.38 4.31
N MET A 114 -13.86 -19.54 3.78
CA MET A 114 -13.18 -19.74 2.49
C MET A 114 -11.68 -19.62 2.66
N VAL A 115 -10.92 -20.50 2.04
CA VAL A 115 -9.46 -20.50 1.99
C VAL A 115 -9.00 -20.27 0.55
N PHE A 116 -8.24 -19.22 0.32
CA PHE A 116 -7.48 -19.04 -0.91
C PHE A 116 -6.10 -19.66 -0.72
N THR A 117 -5.61 -20.42 -1.70
CA THR A 117 -4.31 -21.08 -1.60
C THR A 117 -3.62 -21.19 -2.95
N GLY A 118 -2.30 -21.30 -2.92
CA GLY A 118 -1.45 -21.47 -4.10
C GLY A 118 0.00 -21.19 -3.76
N THR A 119 0.86 -21.17 -4.75
CA THR A 119 2.27 -20.81 -4.57
C THR A 119 2.44 -19.34 -4.19
N VAL A 120 3.59 -18.99 -3.62
CA VAL A 120 3.94 -17.59 -3.31
C VAL A 120 3.87 -16.70 -4.57
N GLU A 121 4.27 -17.22 -5.72
CA GLU A 121 4.23 -16.48 -6.99
C GLU A 121 2.79 -16.24 -7.48
N GLU A 122 1.91 -17.24 -7.35
CA GLU A 122 0.48 -17.08 -7.65
C GLU A 122 -0.20 -16.07 -6.73
N ALA A 123 0.12 -16.11 -5.43
CA ALA A 123 -0.38 -15.14 -4.46
C ALA A 123 0.10 -13.71 -4.78
N LYS A 124 1.38 -13.54 -5.11
CA LYS A 124 1.94 -12.24 -5.55
C LYS A 124 1.23 -11.73 -6.80
N ALA A 125 1.05 -12.60 -7.81
CA ALA A 125 0.36 -12.24 -9.05
C ALA A 125 -1.09 -11.78 -8.79
N ALA A 126 -1.83 -12.51 -7.93
CA ALA A 126 -3.21 -12.15 -7.56
C ALA A 126 -3.30 -10.82 -6.78
N MET A 127 -2.28 -10.50 -5.95
CA MET A 127 -2.21 -9.22 -5.24
C MET A 127 -1.87 -8.06 -6.18
N LYS A 128 -0.95 -8.27 -7.12
CA LYS A 128 -0.49 -7.27 -8.08
C LYS A 128 -1.64 -6.78 -8.96
N GLU A 129 -2.49 -7.68 -9.41
CA GLU A 129 -3.65 -7.36 -10.24
C GLU A 129 -4.70 -6.48 -9.51
N LYS A 130 -4.77 -6.57 -8.17
CA LYS A 130 -5.68 -5.77 -7.33
C LYS A 130 -5.12 -4.40 -6.94
N GLN A 131 -3.83 -4.16 -7.10
CA GLN A 131 -3.15 -2.92 -6.72
C GLN A 131 -2.23 -2.42 -7.86
N PRO A 132 -2.79 -1.95 -8.99
CA PRO A 132 -1.99 -1.50 -10.14
C PRO A 132 -1.02 -0.34 -9.82
N MET A 133 -1.30 0.48 -8.80
CA MET A 133 -0.40 1.56 -8.37
C MET A 133 0.94 1.09 -7.83
N ARG A 134 1.08 -0.20 -7.47
CA ARG A 134 2.34 -0.74 -6.93
C ARG A 134 3.38 -1.06 -8.02
N GLU A 135 2.96 -1.22 -9.28
CA GLU A 135 3.88 -1.48 -10.40
C GLU A 135 4.76 -0.28 -10.75
N GLU A 136 4.25 0.93 -10.57
CA GLU A 136 5.02 2.17 -10.81
C GLU A 136 6.19 2.34 -9.83
N PHE A 137 6.09 1.74 -8.63
CA PHE A 137 7.13 1.79 -7.60
C PHE A 137 8.23 0.72 -7.77
N ASP A 138 7.95 -0.38 -8.49
CA ASP A 138 8.86 -1.55 -8.56
C ASP A 138 9.79 -1.52 -9.79
N THR A 139 9.57 -0.62 -10.74
CA THR A 139 10.26 -0.60 -12.04
C THR A 139 11.34 0.47 -12.19
N GLN A 140 11.52 1.37 -11.24
CA GLN A 140 12.68 2.23 -11.26
C GLN A 140 13.89 1.44 -10.77
N GLU A 141 14.94 1.35 -11.58
CA GLU A 141 16.29 0.91 -11.22
C GLU A 141 16.85 1.84 -10.12
N PHE A 142 16.34 1.69 -8.90
CA PHE A 142 17.04 2.22 -7.75
C PHE A 142 18.31 1.38 -7.63
N GLU A 143 19.46 1.99 -7.90
CA GLU A 143 20.74 1.42 -7.48
C GLU A 143 20.58 1.02 -6.02
N HIS A 144 20.59 -0.28 -5.75
CA HIS A 144 20.44 -0.77 -4.39
C HIS A 144 21.68 -0.34 -3.60
N PRO A 145 21.54 0.47 -2.55
CA PRO A 145 22.66 0.90 -1.74
C PRO A 145 23.31 -0.33 -1.10
N GLU A 146 24.63 -0.42 -1.20
CA GLU A 146 25.39 -1.56 -0.65
C GLU A 146 25.42 -1.51 0.89
N THR A 147 25.40 -0.31 1.44
CA THR A 147 25.49 -0.08 2.89
C THR A 147 24.25 0.62 3.47
N ALA A 148 24.03 0.47 4.77
CA ALA A 148 22.96 1.20 5.48
C ALA A 148 23.21 2.72 5.44
N GLU A 149 24.48 3.14 5.48
CA GLU A 149 24.84 4.57 5.41
C GLU A 149 24.42 5.18 4.05
N GLU A 150 24.76 4.51 2.93
CA GLU A 150 24.36 4.94 1.59
C GLU A 150 22.83 4.99 1.43
N ALA A 151 22.13 4.00 2.00
CA ALA A 151 20.66 3.98 1.97
C ALA A 151 20.05 5.18 2.72
N VAL A 152 20.61 5.52 3.87
CA VAL A 152 20.16 6.69 4.63
C VAL A 152 20.55 7.99 3.93
N GLU A 153 21.72 8.07 3.31
CA GLU A 153 22.13 9.24 2.53
C GLU A 153 21.17 9.49 1.36
N LYS A 154 20.81 8.46 0.60
CA LYS A 154 19.80 8.56 -0.46
C LYS A 154 18.43 8.99 0.09
N LEU A 155 17.99 8.44 1.22
CA LEU A 155 16.75 8.87 1.85
C LEU A 155 16.79 10.37 2.21
N LEU A 156 17.91 10.84 2.74
CA LEU A 156 18.10 12.23 3.15
C LEU A 156 18.28 13.22 1.99
N GLU A 157 18.43 12.75 0.77
CA GLU A 157 18.31 13.59 -0.43
C GLU A 157 16.86 14.06 -0.64
N TYR A 158 15.89 13.25 -0.24
CA TYR A 158 14.46 13.52 -0.43
C TYR A 158 13.77 14.03 0.84
N PHE A 159 14.35 13.78 2.03
CA PHE A 159 13.74 14.11 3.31
C PHE A 159 14.70 14.86 4.24
N GLU A 160 14.20 15.89 4.89
CA GLU A 160 14.81 16.45 6.09
C GLU A 160 14.44 15.59 7.28
N ALA A 161 15.42 14.91 7.89
CA ALA A 161 15.21 14.10 9.07
C ALA A 161 15.64 14.87 10.34
N SER A 162 14.76 14.93 11.32
CA SER A 162 15.03 15.53 12.61
C SER A 162 14.58 14.63 13.77
N ARG A 163 15.32 14.67 14.88
CA ARG A 163 14.86 14.06 16.11
C ARG A 163 14.06 15.08 16.92
N THR A 164 12.78 14.79 17.11
CA THR A 164 11.82 15.70 17.74
C THR A 164 11.62 15.44 19.23
N GLY A 165 11.94 14.21 19.69
CA GLY A 165 11.74 13.87 21.10
C GLY A 165 12.04 12.41 21.44
N THR A 166 11.41 11.98 22.53
CA THR A 166 11.39 10.58 22.99
C THR A 166 10.00 10.25 23.52
N GLU A 167 9.58 9.02 23.33
CA GLU A 167 8.28 8.51 23.78
C GLU A 167 8.41 7.06 24.22
N THR A 168 7.46 6.55 25.02
CA THR A 168 7.43 5.14 25.41
C THR A 168 6.41 4.41 24.53
N ILE A 169 6.88 3.40 23.78
CA ILE A 169 6.07 2.54 22.91
C ILE A 169 6.36 1.09 23.30
N ALA A 170 5.33 0.28 23.51
CA ALA A 170 5.47 -1.14 23.89
C ALA A 170 6.48 -1.33 25.06
N ASP A 171 6.34 -0.53 26.11
CA ASP A 171 7.22 -0.49 27.30
C ASP A 171 8.71 -0.17 27.02
N ALA A 172 9.06 0.26 25.81
CA ALA A 172 10.42 0.66 25.44
C ALA A 172 10.52 2.19 25.21
N ASN A 173 11.65 2.78 25.62
CA ASN A 173 11.93 4.17 25.27
C ASN A 173 12.35 4.26 23.81
N ALA A 174 11.66 5.09 23.04
CA ALA A 174 11.91 5.31 21.63
C ALA A 174 12.40 6.74 21.35
N TYR A 175 13.32 6.90 20.41
CA TYR A 175 13.56 8.17 19.75
C TYR A 175 12.39 8.45 18.80
N GLN A 176 11.88 9.67 18.84
CA GLN A 176 10.94 10.16 17.87
C GLN A 176 11.69 10.92 16.77
N LEU A 177 11.53 10.47 15.53
CA LEU A 177 12.08 11.10 14.33
C LEU A 177 10.93 11.62 13.49
N GLU A 178 11.15 12.79 12.89
CA GLU A 178 10.27 13.36 11.86
C GLU A 178 11.05 13.44 10.55
N LEU A 179 10.47 12.91 9.48
CA LEU A 179 10.98 13.00 8.11
C LEU A 179 10.01 13.87 7.33
N LYS A 180 10.48 15.04 6.94
CA LYS A 180 9.74 16.03 6.16
C LYS A 180 10.23 15.97 4.71
N PRO A 181 9.34 15.76 3.72
CA PRO A 181 9.75 15.75 2.32
C PRO A 181 10.33 17.11 1.91
N ILE A 182 11.34 17.09 1.06
CA ILE A 182 11.93 18.26 0.41
C ILE A 182 11.27 18.41 -0.96
N PRO A 183 10.29 19.30 -1.16
CA PRO A 183 9.46 19.31 -2.38
C PRO A 183 10.26 19.44 -3.67
N GLU A 184 11.39 20.19 -3.64
CA GLU A 184 12.23 20.44 -4.80
C GLU A 184 13.07 19.22 -5.21
N GLN A 185 13.20 18.21 -4.32
CA GLN A 185 13.96 16.99 -4.56
C GLN A 185 13.04 15.78 -4.81
N MET A 186 11.77 15.89 -4.43
CA MET A 186 10.83 14.80 -4.63
C MET A 186 10.53 14.60 -6.12
N PRO A 187 10.50 13.37 -6.63
CA PRO A 187 9.95 13.08 -7.94
C PRO A 187 8.53 13.63 -8.08
N ALA A 188 8.16 14.08 -9.28
CA ALA A 188 6.90 14.79 -9.52
C ALA A 188 5.66 13.99 -9.06
N GLU A 189 5.70 12.66 -9.26
CA GLU A 189 4.66 11.72 -8.85
C GLU A 189 4.45 11.64 -7.33
N TYR A 190 5.47 12.00 -6.53
CA TYR A 190 5.39 11.97 -5.06
C TYR A 190 5.14 13.34 -4.43
N THR A 191 5.38 14.43 -5.17
CA THR A 191 5.15 15.79 -4.68
C THR A 191 3.70 16.04 -4.25
N ALA A 192 2.74 15.41 -4.93
CA ALA A 192 1.32 15.52 -4.61
C ALA A 192 0.95 14.88 -3.25
N PHE A 193 1.72 13.92 -2.76
CA PHE A 193 1.39 13.25 -1.49
C PHE A 193 1.65 14.15 -0.29
N GLY A 194 2.73 14.93 -0.28
CA GLY A 194 3.07 15.81 0.84
C GLY A 194 3.19 15.06 2.17
N GLY A 195 2.76 15.70 3.25
CA GLY A 195 2.67 15.08 4.57
C GLY A 195 3.99 14.93 5.31
N LEU A 196 3.90 14.37 6.50
CA LEU A 196 5.03 14.09 7.39
C LEU A 196 5.06 12.60 7.73
N LEU A 197 6.24 12.00 7.70
CA LEU A 197 6.46 10.65 8.19
C LEU A 197 7.14 10.74 9.57
N ASN A 198 6.53 10.12 10.58
CA ASN A 198 7.11 10.02 11.91
C ASN A 198 7.50 8.59 12.19
N LEU A 199 8.67 8.40 12.81
CA LEU A 199 9.21 7.10 13.19
C LEU A 199 9.52 7.09 14.68
N TRP A 200 9.26 5.98 15.35
CA TRP A 200 9.66 5.74 16.73
C TRP A 200 10.61 4.54 16.76
N ILE A 201 11.85 4.80 17.16
CA ILE A 201 12.94 3.81 17.15
C ILE A 201 13.37 3.51 18.59
N ASP A 202 13.35 2.23 18.96
CA ASP A 202 13.81 1.74 20.27
C ASP A 202 15.25 2.20 20.54
N GLN A 203 15.47 2.88 21.66
CA GLN A 203 16.77 3.45 22.01
C GLN A 203 17.84 2.39 22.32
N ASN A 204 17.42 1.20 22.73
CA ASN A 204 18.33 0.13 23.15
C ASN A 204 18.58 -0.90 22.04
N ARG A 205 17.54 -1.18 21.25
CA ARG A 205 17.59 -2.25 20.24
C ARG A 205 17.71 -1.72 18.81
N SER A 206 17.53 -0.41 18.60
CA SER A 206 17.49 0.24 17.27
C SER A 206 16.46 -0.39 16.32
N LEU A 207 15.32 -0.82 16.86
CA LEU A 207 14.22 -1.41 16.13
C LEU A 207 13.08 -0.39 15.94
N PRO A 208 12.40 -0.36 14.79
CA PRO A 208 11.22 0.48 14.62
C PRO A 208 10.07 -0.07 15.49
N LEU A 209 9.49 0.79 16.30
CA LEU A 209 8.35 0.48 17.17
C LEU A 209 7.04 1.07 16.64
N ALA A 210 7.12 2.20 15.93
CA ALA A 210 5.95 2.78 15.31
C ALA A 210 6.34 3.62 14.09
N VAL A 211 5.39 3.76 13.19
CA VAL A 211 5.43 4.69 12.05
C VAL A 211 4.07 5.35 11.91
N SER A 212 4.05 6.64 11.58
CA SER A 212 2.83 7.33 11.18
C SER A 212 3.10 8.29 10.03
N TYR A 213 2.08 8.45 9.18
CA TYR A 213 2.03 9.46 8.14
C TYR A 213 0.84 10.37 8.41
N THR A 214 1.05 11.68 8.36
CA THR A 214 0.04 12.69 8.67
C THR A 214 0.15 13.91 7.76
N GLY A 215 -0.96 14.59 7.55
CA GLY A 215 -0.99 15.90 6.87
C GLY A 215 -0.80 15.87 5.36
N GLY A 216 -0.90 14.72 4.71
CA GLY A 216 -0.81 14.57 3.26
C GLY A 216 -2.14 14.23 2.59
N SER A 217 -2.14 14.18 1.26
CA SER A 217 -3.33 13.92 0.45
C SER A 217 -3.85 12.49 0.55
N MET A 218 -3.00 11.54 0.94
CA MET A 218 -3.39 10.13 1.12
C MET A 218 -4.19 9.85 2.41
N GLY A 219 -4.46 10.88 3.22
CA GLY A 219 -5.05 10.71 4.55
C GLY A 219 -3.97 10.45 5.61
N GLU A 220 -4.35 9.79 6.68
CA GLU A 220 -3.45 9.48 7.80
C GLU A 220 -3.36 7.97 7.99
N PHE A 221 -2.19 7.46 8.31
CA PHE A 221 -2.03 6.09 8.75
C PHE A 221 -1.02 5.98 9.90
N SER A 222 -1.18 4.94 10.71
CA SER A 222 -0.19 4.58 11.71
C SER A 222 -0.11 3.08 11.91
N ILE A 223 1.11 2.60 12.18
CA ILE A 223 1.39 1.24 12.65
C ILE A 223 2.16 1.39 13.96
N THR A 224 1.66 0.82 15.04
CA THR A 224 2.27 0.89 16.36
C THR A 224 2.41 -0.49 16.95
N SER A 225 3.62 -0.87 17.34
CA SER A 225 3.88 -2.13 18.03
C SER A 225 3.31 -2.08 19.44
N LEU A 226 2.48 -3.08 19.76
CA LEU A 226 2.05 -3.39 21.13
C LEU A 226 3.02 -4.38 21.78
N ARG A 227 3.65 -5.22 20.96
CA ARG A 227 4.71 -6.16 21.33
C ARG A 227 5.65 -6.34 20.13
N LEU A 228 6.95 -6.41 20.37
CA LEU A 228 7.96 -6.71 19.36
C LEU A 228 9.09 -7.53 19.95
N GLU A 229 9.29 -8.73 19.44
CA GLU A 229 10.36 -9.66 19.80
C GLU A 229 11.04 -10.13 18.51
N VAL A 230 12.36 -10.21 18.53
CA VAL A 230 13.17 -10.62 17.38
C VAL A 230 14.20 -11.67 17.78
N ASN A 231 14.63 -12.49 16.82
CA ASN A 231 15.66 -13.51 16.99
C ASN A 231 15.32 -14.47 18.15
N LEU A 232 14.04 -14.94 18.20
CA LEU A 232 13.56 -15.88 19.20
C LEU A 232 13.42 -17.27 18.59
N TYR A 233 13.24 -18.27 19.45
CA TYR A 233 12.84 -19.59 18.96
C TYR A 233 11.38 -19.54 18.49
N ILE A 234 11.14 -19.89 17.23
CA ILE A 234 9.81 -20.02 16.62
C ILE A 234 9.61 -21.50 16.26
N ASP A 235 8.50 -22.07 16.70
CA ASP A 235 8.12 -23.41 16.32
C ASP A 235 7.59 -23.39 14.86
N GLU A 236 8.14 -24.24 13.99
CA GLU A 236 7.78 -24.28 12.56
C GLU A 236 6.28 -24.58 12.34
N SER A 237 5.61 -25.21 13.30
CA SER A 237 4.16 -25.45 13.24
C SER A 237 3.31 -24.18 13.16
N ILE A 238 3.85 -23.02 13.57
CA ILE A 238 3.20 -21.72 13.43
C ILE A 238 2.91 -21.39 11.95
N PHE A 239 3.76 -21.86 11.04
CA PHE A 239 3.65 -21.62 9.61
C PHE A 239 2.88 -22.70 8.86
N THR A 240 2.30 -23.67 9.58
CA THR A 240 1.38 -24.64 8.99
C THR A 240 -0.06 -24.11 9.08
N PHE A 241 -0.86 -24.40 8.07
CA PHE A 241 -2.28 -24.03 8.06
C PHE A 241 -3.16 -25.28 7.93
N GLU A 242 -3.99 -25.50 8.93
CA GLU A 242 -5.03 -26.55 8.89
C GLU A 242 -6.32 -25.93 8.32
N ILE A 243 -6.79 -26.47 7.19
CA ILE A 243 -8.02 -25.99 6.54
C ILE A 243 -9.20 -26.28 7.47
N PRO A 244 -9.99 -25.26 7.87
CA PRO A 244 -11.15 -25.45 8.71
C PRO A 244 -12.19 -26.38 8.08
N GLU A 245 -12.91 -27.14 8.92
CA GLU A 245 -13.93 -28.06 8.46
C GLU A 245 -15.04 -27.35 7.68
N GLY A 246 -15.33 -27.85 6.49
CA GLY A 246 -16.35 -27.27 5.59
C GLY A 246 -15.94 -25.94 4.92
N ALA A 247 -14.68 -25.55 5.02
CA ALA A 247 -14.21 -24.39 4.27
C ALA A 247 -14.13 -24.68 2.77
N GLU A 248 -14.58 -23.74 1.98
CA GLU A 248 -14.37 -23.75 0.53
C GLU A 248 -12.91 -23.40 0.23
N VAL A 249 -12.26 -24.20 -0.62
CA VAL A 249 -10.86 -23.96 -1.03
C VAL A 249 -10.81 -23.52 -2.47
N VAL A 250 -10.20 -22.36 -2.72
CA VAL A 250 -10.08 -21.72 -4.04
C VAL A 250 -8.60 -21.45 -4.32
N GLY A 251 -8.10 -21.82 -5.49
CA GLY A 251 -6.75 -21.45 -5.92
C GLY A 251 -6.61 -19.95 -6.18
N PHE A 252 -5.42 -19.36 -5.92
CA PHE A 252 -5.18 -17.96 -6.33
C PHE A 252 -5.31 -17.77 -7.84
N VAL A 253 -4.98 -18.78 -8.63
CA VAL A 253 -5.17 -18.78 -10.09
C VAL A 253 -6.64 -18.72 -10.49
N ASP A 254 -7.53 -19.31 -9.69
CA ASP A 254 -8.96 -19.34 -9.92
C ASP A 254 -9.65 -18.01 -9.49
N MET A 255 -8.90 -17.12 -8.83
CA MET A 255 -9.38 -15.76 -8.52
C MET A 255 -9.36 -14.84 -9.73
N LYS A 256 -8.61 -15.20 -10.77
CA LYS A 256 -8.64 -14.45 -12.03
C LYS A 256 -9.97 -14.69 -12.70
N PRO A 257 -10.63 -13.64 -13.18
CA PRO A 257 -11.77 -13.83 -14.05
C PRO A 257 -11.36 -14.73 -15.23
N GLU A 258 -12.22 -15.68 -15.56
CA GLU A 258 -11.96 -16.57 -16.70
C GLU A 258 -11.86 -15.73 -17.98
N SER A 259 -10.74 -15.89 -18.69
CA SER A 259 -10.57 -15.27 -20.01
C SER A 259 -11.50 -15.96 -21.00
N LEU A 260 -12.37 -15.19 -21.63
CA LEU A 260 -13.39 -15.65 -22.57
C LEU A 260 -13.05 -15.19 -23.98
N THR A 261 -13.58 -15.85 -24.95
CA THR A 261 -13.77 -15.28 -26.29
C THR A 261 -14.97 -14.33 -26.27
N LEU A 262 -15.06 -13.43 -27.26
CA LEU A 262 -16.25 -12.56 -27.41
C LEU A 262 -17.54 -13.36 -27.55
N ASP A 263 -17.50 -14.51 -28.25
CA ASP A 263 -18.67 -15.40 -28.45
C ASP A 263 -19.09 -16.04 -27.11
N GLU A 264 -18.14 -16.48 -26.27
CA GLU A 264 -18.42 -17.04 -24.95
C GLU A 264 -18.96 -15.97 -24.01
N ALA A 265 -18.38 -14.76 -24.05
CA ALA A 265 -18.86 -13.62 -23.26
C ALA A 265 -20.31 -13.26 -23.66
N ALA A 266 -20.61 -13.19 -24.94
CA ALA A 266 -21.96 -12.95 -25.45
C ALA A 266 -22.94 -14.06 -25.05
N ALA A 267 -22.49 -15.33 -25.03
CA ALA A 267 -23.31 -16.45 -24.59
C ALA A 267 -23.56 -16.49 -23.07
N SER A 268 -22.64 -15.93 -22.28
CA SER A 268 -22.74 -15.90 -20.82
C SER A 268 -23.49 -14.68 -20.26
N ALA A 269 -23.64 -13.62 -21.05
CA ALA A 269 -24.28 -12.38 -20.64
C ALA A 269 -25.82 -12.46 -20.74
N GLU A 270 -26.56 -11.79 -19.85
CA GLU A 270 -28.01 -11.62 -19.90
C GLU A 270 -28.42 -10.36 -20.69
N PHE A 271 -27.48 -9.78 -21.44
CA PHE A 271 -27.65 -8.60 -22.29
C PHE A 271 -26.83 -8.76 -23.57
N GLU A 272 -27.11 -7.94 -24.57
CA GLU A 272 -26.34 -7.91 -25.81
C GLU A 272 -24.95 -7.31 -25.54
N VAL A 273 -23.90 -8.10 -25.78
CA VAL A 273 -22.52 -7.67 -25.63
C VAL A 273 -22.10 -6.88 -26.84
N LEU A 274 -21.87 -5.58 -26.66
CA LEU A 274 -21.42 -4.69 -27.73
C LEU A 274 -19.89 -4.65 -27.79
N THR A 275 -19.38 -4.47 -29.01
CA THR A 275 -17.94 -4.30 -29.25
C THR A 275 -17.68 -3.00 -30.00
N PRO A 276 -16.55 -2.30 -29.73
CA PRO A 276 -16.23 -1.09 -30.46
C PRO A 276 -15.77 -1.40 -31.89
N ASP A 277 -16.36 -0.70 -32.87
CA ASP A 277 -15.90 -0.71 -34.27
C ASP A 277 -14.68 0.16 -34.48
N VAL A 278 -14.55 1.21 -33.67
CA VAL A 278 -13.44 2.16 -33.71
C VAL A 278 -12.65 2.04 -32.38
N VAL A 279 -11.37 1.81 -32.51
CA VAL A 279 -10.41 1.83 -31.40
C VAL A 279 -9.20 2.68 -31.80
N PRO A 280 -8.43 3.23 -30.86
CA PRO A 280 -7.20 3.97 -31.16
C PRO A 280 -6.27 3.18 -32.09
N ASP A 281 -5.55 3.89 -32.97
CA ASP A 281 -4.66 3.28 -33.95
C ASP A 281 -3.64 2.33 -33.30
N GLY A 282 -3.65 1.07 -33.74
CA GLY A 282 -2.75 0.02 -33.25
C GLY A 282 -3.19 -0.61 -31.93
N ALA A 283 -4.33 -0.22 -31.35
CA ALA A 283 -4.88 -0.92 -30.19
C ALA A 283 -5.28 -2.36 -30.55
N THR A 284 -5.04 -3.29 -29.62
CA THR A 284 -5.39 -4.70 -29.78
C THR A 284 -6.17 -5.20 -28.56
N LEU A 285 -7.25 -5.95 -28.82
CA LEU A 285 -7.96 -6.66 -27.77
C LEU A 285 -7.07 -7.79 -27.24
N ILE A 286 -6.77 -7.76 -25.96
CA ILE A 286 -5.89 -8.74 -25.29
C ILE A 286 -6.66 -9.71 -24.42
N ASP A 287 -7.83 -9.31 -23.89
CA ASP A 287 -8.62 -10.16 -23.02
C ASP A 287 -10.09 -9.76 -22.98
N VAL A 288 -10.97 -10.73 -22.69
CA VAL A 288 -12.39 -10.54 -22.43
C VAL A 288 -12.72 -11.30 -21.15
N LEU A 289 -13.21 -10.60 -20.14
CA LEU A 289 -13.44 -11.16 -18.81
C LEU A 289 -14.92 -11.06 -18.43
N ASN A 290 -15.42 -12.04 -17.68
CA ASN A 290 -16.69 -11.90 -16.96
C ASN A 290 -16.41 -11.65 -15.48
N VAL A 291 -16.59 -10.41 -15.04
CA VAL A 291 -16.38 -10.00 -13.64
C VAL A 291 -17.75 -9.82 -12.99
N LYS A 292 -18.25 -10.84 -12.32
CA LYS A 292 -19.56 -10.81 -11.60
C LYS A 292 -20.74 -10.36 -12.47
N GLY A 293 -20.78 -10.82 -13.71
CA GLY A 293 -21.83 -10.47 -14.66
C GLY A 293 -21.56 -9.22 -15.50
N MET A 294 -20.44 -8.54 -15.27
CA MET A 294 -19.94 -7.46 -16.12
C MET A 294 -18.95 -8.03 -17.12
N ILE A 295 -19.16 -7.83 -18.39
CA ILE A 295 -18.21 -8.18 -19.44
C ILE A 295 -17.24 -7.03 -19.63
N VAL A 296 -15.95 -7.33 -19.51
CA VAL A 296 -14.86 -6.37 -19.62
C VAL A 296 -13.96 -6.77 -20.78
N GLN A 297 -13.87 -5.95 -21.79
CA GLN A 297 -12.95 -6.08 -22.92
C GLN A 297 -11.71 -5.23 -22.64
N GLN A 298 -10.54 -5.84 -22.60
CA GLN A 298 -9.27 -5.17 -22.32
C GLN A 298 -8.46 -4.98 -23.59
N TYR A 299 -7.98 -3.78 -23.80
CA TYR A 299 -7.17 -3.39 -24.97
C TYR A 299 -5.81 -2.86 -24.53
N THR A 300 -4.76 -3.19 -25.28
CA THR A 300 -3.44 -2.60 -25.13
C THR A 300 -3.18 -1.62 -26.28
N LEU A 301 -2.40 -0.57 -25.98
CA LEU A 301 -1.97 0.45 -26.94
C LEU A 301 -0.51 0.22 -27.35
N PRO A 302 -0.05 0.73 -28.50
CA PRO A 302 1.32 0.55 -28.98
C PRO A 302 2.40 1.17 -28.08
N ASP A 303 2.04 2.18 -27.27
CA ASP A 303 2.93 2.85 -26.32
C ASP A 303 3.01 2.14 -24.96
N GLY A 304 2.32 1.01 -24.78
CA GLY A 304 2.23 0.26 -23.54
C GLY A 304 1.09 0.69 -22.63
N GLY A 305 0.34 1.72 -22.98
CA GLY A 305 -0.90 2.07 -22.32
C GLY A 305 -2.01 1.03 -22.53
N SER A 306 -3.10 1.15 -21.78
CA SER A 306 -4.25 0.25 -21.90
C SER A 306 -5.56 0.97 -21.64
N PHE A 307 -6.65 0.40 -22.18
CA PHE A 307 -8.00 0.82 -21.81
C PHE A 307 -8.94 -0.39 -21.77
N SER A 308 -10.08 -0.22 -21.11
CA SER A 308 -11.12 -1.23 -21.02
C SER A 308 -12.47 -0.68 -21.43
N VAL A 309 -13.29 -1.56 -22.03
CA VAL A 309 -14.71 -1.35 -22.30
C VAL A 309 -15.46 -2.35 -21.44
N ALA A 310 -16.17 -1.89 -20.43
CA ALA A 310 -16.94 -2.73 -19.53
C ALA A 310 -18.44 -2.46 -19.70
N GLN A 311 -19.25 -3.53 -19.66
CA GLN A 311 -20.69 -3.46 -19.81
C GLN A 311 -21.37 -4.53 -18.95
N GLY A 312 -22.46 -4.16 -18.26
CA GLY A 312 -23.16 -5.08 -17.37
C GLY A 312 -24.45 -4.52 -16.82
N GLN A 313 -25.33 -5.40 -16.36
CA GLN A 313 -26.58 -4.97 -15.74
C GLN A 313 -26.29 -4.36 -14.36
N THR A 314 -26.94 -3.23 -14.06
CA THR A 314 -26.91 -2.59 -12.75
C THR A 314 -28.30 -2.25 -12.29
N ASP A 315 -28.55 -2.45 -11.00
CA ASP A 315 -29.83 -2.06 -10.37
C ASP A 315 -29.86 -0.56 -10.02
N GLU A 316 -28.69 0.12 -9.97
CA GLU A 316 -28.57 1.54 -9.66
C GLU A 316 -27.66 2.25 -10.66
N ALA A 317 -28.16 3.27 -11.32
CA ALA A 317 -27.33 4.20 -12.08
C ALA A 317 -26.44 5.00 -11.11
N LYS A 318 -25.12 4.92 -11.32
CA LYS A 318 -24.14 5.70 -10.53
C LYS A 318 -24.42 7.19 -10.74
N LYS A 319 -24.64 7.95 -9.65
CA LYS A 319 -24.73 9.40 -9.75
C LYS A 319 -23.35 9.98 -10.04
N PRO A 320 -23.23 10.93 -10.98
CA PRO A 320 -21.96 11.61 -11.24
C PRO A 320 -21.39 12.23 -9.98
N SER A 321 -20.07 12.14 -9.79
CA SER A 321 -19.36 12.89 -8.75
C SER A 321 -19.28 14.37 -9.13
N THR A 322 -18.86 15.24 -8.20
CA THR A 322 -18.73 16.69 -8.46
C THR A 322 -17.60 17.03 -9.43
N GLU A 323 -16.74 16.09 -9.76
CA GLU A 323 -15.60 16.23 -10.67
C GLU A 323 -15.88 15.70 -12.08
N GLU A 324 -17.05 15.05 -12.29
CA GLU A 324 -17.45 14.49 -13.58
C GLU A 324 -18.21 15.53 -14.43
N GLN A 325 -17.81 15.63 -15.68
CA GLN A 325 -18.50 16.47 -16.70
C GLN A 325 -19.70 15.69 -17.25
N ALA A 326 -20.88 16.32 -17.24
CA ALA A 326 -22.04 15.75 -17.90
C ALA A 326 -21.85 15.77 -19.43
N ILE A 327 -22.09 14.65 -20.08
CA ILE A 327 -21.98 14.49 -21.54
C ILE A 327 -23.18 13.70 -22.07
N GLU A 328 -23.25 13.54 -23.39
CA GLU A 328 -24.24 12.72 -24.08
C GLU A 328 -23.51 11.67 -24.96
N VAL A 329 -23.85 10.41 -24.82
CA VAL A 329 -23.33 9.29 -25.60
C VAL A 329 -24.52 8.66 -26.34
N GLN A 330 -24.50 8.65 -27.68
CA GLN A 330 -25.58 8.10 -28.53
C GLN A 330 -27.00 8.61 -28.14
N GLY A 331 -27.10 9.85 -27.64
CA GLY A 331 -28.38 10.45 -27.21
C GLY A 331 -28.78 10.10 -25.77
N VAL A 332 -27.91 9.44 -25.01
CA VAL A 332 -28.10 9.06 -23.60
C VAL A 332 -27.20 9.89 -22.71
N ALA A 333 -27.72 10.38 -21.59
CA ALA A 333 -26.92 11.13 -20.61
C ALA A 333 -25.86 10.23 -19.96
N GLY A 334 -24.64 10.74 -19.93
CA GLY A 334 -23.48 10.08 -19.33
C GLY A 334 -22.62 11.05 -18.54
N SER A 335 -21.54 10.55 -17.98
CA SER A 335 -20.54 11.33 -17.27
C SER A 335 -19.13 10.99 -17.74
N LEU A 336 -18.29 12.01 -17.83
CA LEU A 336 -16.90 11.94 -18.25
C LEU A 336 -16.02 12.55 -17.17
N PHE A 337 -15.07 11.79 -16.68
CA PHE A 337 -13.93 12.25 -15.93
C PHE A 337 -12.68 12.14 -16.81
N ALA A 338 -11.88 13.20 -16.89
CA ALA A 338 -10.59 13.20 -17.58
C ALA A 338 -9.57 13.92 -16.72
N SER A 339 -8.46 13.24 -16.41
CA SER A 339 -7.31 13.82 -15.71
C SER A 339 -6.24 14.20 -16.72
N GLU A 340 -5.92 15.50 -16.81
CA GLU A 340 -4.84 15.98 -17.67
C GLU A 340 -3.44 15.62 -17.16
N GLU A 341 -3.31 15.32 -15.85
CA GLU A 341 -2.02 14.99 -15.23
C GLU A 341 -1.58 13.52 -15.47
N ASN A 342 -2.54 12.60 -15.68
CA ASN A 342 -2.24 11.17 -15.71
C ASN A 342 -2.77 10.46 -16.96
N ASP A 343 -3.23 11.19 -17.99
CA ASP A 343 -3.86 10.65 -19.21
C ASP A 343 -4.93 9.58 -18.91
N LYS A 344 -5.68 9.74 -17.78
CA LYS A 344 -6.71 8.81 -17.37
C LYS A 344 -8.09 9.35 -17.67
N VAL A 345 -8.88 8.53 -18.32
CA VAL A 345 -10.28 8.82 -18.64
C VAL A 345 -11.18 7.77 -18.01
N LEU A 346 -12.32 8.21 -17.51
CA LEU A 346 -13.46 7.37 -17.17
C LEU A 346 -14.72 7.98 -17.79
N LEU A 347 -15.28 7.29 -18.77
CA LEU A 347 -16.55 7.61 -19.40
C LEU A 347 -17.58 6.58 -18.94
N SER A 348 -18.78 7.01 -18.53
CA SER A 348 -19.85 6.11 -18.12
C SER A 348 -21.23 6.61 -18.56
N TRP A 349 -22.09 5.69 -18.93
CA TRP A 349 -23.51 5.94 -19.22
C TRP A 349 -24.33 4.68 -18.98
N THR A 350 -25.67 4.80 -18.96
CA THR A 350 -26.56 3.67 -18.76
C THR A 350 -27.66 3.72 -19.81
N GLU A 351 -27.79 2.66 -20.61
CA GLU A 351 -28.86 2.49 -21.57
C GLU A 351 -29.77 1.34 -21.13
N GLY A 352 -31.03 1.67 -20.86
CA GLY A 352 -31.97 0.72 -20.31
C GLY A 352 -31.55 0.20 -18.93
N LYS A 353 -31.12 -1.06 -18.85
CA LYS A 353 -30.60 -1.71 -17.64
C LYS A 353 -29.11 -1.99 -17.71
N VAL A 354 -28.44 -1.67 -18.81
CA VAL A 354 -27.04 -1.94 -19.03
C VAL A 354 -26.24 -0.67 -18.79
N SER A 355 -25.27 -0.73 -17.91
CA SER A 355 -24.28 0.32 -17.71
C SER A 355 -23.02 0.01 -18.48
N PHE A 356 -22.46 1.05 -19.07
CA PHE A 356 -21.24 1.02 -19.86
C PHE A 356 -20.19 1.89 -19.21
N TYR A 357 -18.94 1.42 -19.27
CA TYR A 357 -17.77 2.14 -18.75
C TYR A 357 -16.64 1.99 -19.75
N ILE A 358 -15.97 3.11 -20.06
CA ILE A 358 -14.71 3.11 -20.81
C ILE A 358 -13.69 3.83 -19.94
N ALA A 359 -12.61 3.13 -19.61
CA ALA A 359 -11.60 3.65 -18.71
C ALA A 359 -10.19 3.25 -19.17
N GLY A 360 -9.22 4.14 -18.98
CA GLY A 360 -7.82 3.82 -19.27
C GLY A 360 -6.99 5.02 -19.72
N ASN A 361 -5.81 4.71 -20.28
CA ASN A 361 -4.85 5.67 -20.80
C ASN A 361 -5.20 6.09 -22.24
N ILE A 362 -6.30 6.78 -22.40
CA ILE A 362 -6.80 7.31 -23.68
C ILE A 362 -7.32 8.73 -23.47
N THR A 363 -7.43 9.49 -24.55
CA THR A 363 -8.01 10.84 -24.46
C THR A 363 -9.54 10.78 -24.32
N ALA A 364 -10.12 11.87 -23.81
CA ALA A 364 -11.58 12.02 -23.73
C ALA A 364 -12.25 11.90 -25.12
N GLU A 365 -11.62 12.41 -26.17
CA GLU A 365 -12.10 12.30 -27.56
C GLU A 365 -12.10 10.84 -28.03
N GLN A 366 -11.02 10.11 -27.78
CA GLN A 366 -10.94 8.67 -28.10
C GLN A 366 -12.00 7.85 -27.33
N ALA A 367 -12.21 8.14 -26.03
CA ALA A 367 -13.23 7.46 -25.26
C ALA A 367 -14.64 7.68 -25.83
N LEU A 368 -14.95 8.89 -26.27
CA LEU A 368 -16.22 9.20 -26.94
C LEU A 368 -16.35 8.48 -28.31
N GLU A 369 -15.30 8.50 -29.13
CA GLU A 369 -15.29 7.76 -30.41
C GLU A 369 -15.52 6.27 -30.21
N ILE A 370 -14.87 5.65 -29.21
CA ILE A 370 -15.08 4.25 -28.84
C ILE A 370 -16.55 4.04 -28.44
N ALA A 371 -17.09 4.88 -27.55
CA ALA A 371 -18.45 4.77 -27.05
C ALA A 371 -19.49 4.90 -28.16
N GLU A 372 -19.33 5.83 -29.09
CA GLU A 372 -20.23 6.04 -30.24
C GLU A 372 -20.14 4.92 -31.26
N SER A 373 -19.04 4.15 -31.28
CA SER A 373 -18.83 3.05 -32.22
C SER A 373 -19.33 1.69 -31.72
N LEU A 374 -19.79 1.59 -30.48
CA LEU A 374 -20.30 0.32 -29.91
C LEU A 374 -21.53 -0.19 -30.66
N LYS A 375 -21.45 -1.45 -31.07
CA LYS A 375 -22.53 -2.15 -31.76
C LYS A 375 -22.52 -3.66 -31.49
#